data_ff994c4f78791fd88376cb1d7a193217
#
_entry.id   ff994c4f78791fd88376cb1d7a193217
#
_cell.length_a   1.000
_cell.length_b   1.000
_cell.length_c   1.000
_cell.angle_alpha   90.00
_cell.angle_beta   90.00
_cell.angle_gamma   90.00
#
_symmetry.space_group_name_H-M   'P 1'
#
loop_
_entity.id
_entity.type
_entity.pdbx_description
1 polymer ?
#
loop_
_entity_poly.entity_id
_entity_poly.type
_entity_poly.pdbx_seq_one_letter_code
_entity_poly.pdbx_strand_id
1 'polypeptide(L)'
;MVMRVKDISIGDLVKITEKSRVRPLFVDSIGGSRMIRWVENNTPNKEGLKGEILLYVGPYRTGPQNRYKMHQFICKGEKCHIRCHNFRYLEKI
;
A
#
# COMPACT_ATOMS: atom_id res chain seq x y z
N MET A 1 -14.60 -6.19 -7.07
CA MET A 1 -14.21 -7.28 -6.17
C MET A 1 -13.08 -6.79 -5.25
N VAL A 2 -13.18 -7.12 -3.97
CA VAL A 2 -12.16 -6.71 -2.98
C VAL A 2 -10.96 -7.64 -3.08
N MET A 3 -9.76 -7.07 -3.31
CA MET A 3 -8.54 -7.87 -3.34
C MET A 3 -8.12 -8.25 -1.92
N ARG A 4 -7.68 -9.48 -1.74
CA ARG A 4 -7.19 -9.99 -0.46
C ARG A 4 -5.74 -10.44 -0.61
N VAL A 5 -5.04 -10.59 0.53
CA VAL A 5 -3.64 -11.01 0.52
C VAL A 5 -3.44 -12.31 -0.26
N LYS A 6 -4.39 -13.24 -0.16
CA LYS A 6 -4.30 -14.52 -0.88
C LYS A 6 -4.41 -14.40 -2.39
N ASP A 7 -4.87 -13.25 -2.89
CA ASP A 7 -5.09 -13.05 -4.31
C ASP A 7 -3.87 -12.46 -5.02
N ILE A 8 -2.80 -12.17 -4.28
CA ILE A 8 -1.60 -11.52 -4.84
C ILE A 8 -0.40 -12.45 -4.74
N SER A 9 0.44 -12.42 -5.77
CA SER A 9 1.69 -13.17 -5.83
C SER A 9 2.85 -12.23 -6.11
N ILE A 10 4.04 -12.61 -5.63
CA ILE A 10 5.26 -11.82 -5.90
C ILE A 10 5.43 -11.65 -7.40
N GLY A 11 5.65 -10.40 -7.82
CA GLY A 11 5.75 -10.04 -9.23
C GLY A 11 4.46 -9.51 -9.83
N ASP A 12 3.34 -9.61 -9.13
CA ASP A 12 2.08 -9.06 -9.62
C ASP A 12 2.10 -7.54 -9.58
N LEU A 13 1.44 -6.94 -10.56
CA LEU A 13 1.20 -5.50 -10.59
C LEU A 13 -0.20 -5.21 -10.09
N VAL A 14 -0.31 -4.20 -9.25
CA VAL A 14 -1.60 -3.75 -8.72
C VAL A 14 -1.70 -2.24 -8.85
N LYS A 15 -2.93 -1.76 -8.92
CA LYS A 15 -3.23 -0.35 -9.05
C LYS A 15 -3.80 0.16 -7.73
N ILE A 16 -3.33 1.33 -7.28
CA ILE A 16 -3.86 1.99 -6.09
C ILE A 16 -5.18 2.67 -6.44
N THR A 17 -6.20 2.42 -5.63
CA THR A 17 -7.50 3.08 -5.78
C THR A 17 -7.79 3.92 -4.54
N GLU A 18 -8.87 4.69 -4.59
CA GLU A 18 -9.36 5.39 -3.43
C GLU A 18 -10.86 5.17 -3.31
N LYS A 19 -11.37 5.27 -2.10
CA LYS A 19 -12.81 5.22 -1.84
C LYS A 19 -13.32 6.63 -1.57
N SER A 20 -14.64 6.78 -1.53
CA SER A 20 -15.28 8.10 -1.48
C SER A 20 -14.81 9.03 -0.36
N ARG A 21 -14.29 8.49 0.75
CA ARG A 21 -13.89 9.30 1.90
C ARG A 21 -12.41 9.20 2.26
N VAL A 22 -11.66 8.37 1.56
CA VAL A 22 -10.25 8.16 1.89
C VAL A 22 -9.40 8.15 0.62
N ARG A 23 -8.17 8.60 0.75
CA ARG A 23 -7.22 8.60 -0.36
C ARG A 23 -5.86 8.09 0.11
N PRO A 24 -5.09 7.44 -0.78
CA PRO A 24 -3.78 6.90 -0.41
C PRO A 24 -2.71 7.97 -0.41
N LEU A 25 -1.89 7.98 0.63
CA LEU A 25 -0.76 8.91 0.79
C LEU A 25 0.43 8.19 1.39
N PHE A 26 1.63 8.68 1.09
CA PHE A 26 2.81 8.32 1.87
C PHE A 26 2.74 9.03 3.21
N VAL A 27 2.91 8.30 4.31
CA VAL A 27 2.84 8.91 5.65
C VAL A 27 4.15 8.80 6.42
N ASP A 28 4.63 7.61 6.68
CA ASP A 28 5.84 7.40 7.48
C ASP A 28 6.85 6.57 6.72
N SER A 29 8.09 6.50 7.22
CA SER A 29 9.06 5.56 6.69
C SER A 29 9.71 4.79 7.83
N ILE A 30 9.92 3.49 7.60
CA ILE A 30 10.53 2.58 8.55
C ILE A 30 11.53 1.73 7.78
N GLY A 31 12.79 1.73 8.22
CA GLY A 31 13.81 0.90 7.61
C GLY A 31 14.01 1.10 6.12
N GLY A 32 13.91 2.34 5.65
CA GLY A 32 14.09 2.68 4.24
C GLY A 32 12.86 2.42 3.38
N SER A 33 11.75 2.00 3.98
CA SER A 33 10.50 1.75 3.27
C SER A 33 9.44 2.76 3.71
N ARG A 34 8.74 3.36 2.75
CA ARG A 34 7.69 4.36 3.04
C ARG A 34 6.35 3.67 3.19
N MET A 35 5.59 4.08 4.19
CA MET A 35 4.27 3.52 4.43
C MET A 35 3.21 4.24 3.61
N ILE A 36 2.35 3.47 2.94
CA ILE A 36 1.18 4.02 2.27
C ILE A 36 -0.04 3.76 3.16
N ARG A 37 -0.75 4.82 3.48
CA ARG A 37 -2.00 4.74 4.25
C ARG A 37 -3.11 5.47 3.51
N TRP A 38 -4.33 4.99 3.72
CA TRP A 38 -5.52 5.67 3.21
C TRP A 38 -6.05 6.57 4.32
N VAL A 39 -6.06 7.87 4.05
CA VAL A 39 -6.45 8.90 5.02
C VAL A 39 -7.68 9.63 4.52
N GLU A 40 -8.35 10.35 5.42
CA GLU A 40 -9.55 11.11 5.06
C GLU A 40 -9.25 12.16 4.00
N ASN A 41 -10.19 12.37 3.08
CA ASN A 41 -10.03 13.30 1.96
C ASN A 41 -9.84 14.74 2.39
N ASN A 42 -10.19 15.10 3.61
CA ASN A 42 -10.04 16.45 4.11
C ASN A 42 -8.62 16.77 4.63
N THR A 43 -7.71 15.80 4.57
CA THR A 43 -6.31 16.02 4.94
C THR A 43 -5.69 16.98 3.93
N PRO A 44 -5.22 18.16 4.34
CA PRO A 44 -4.75 19.18 3.40
C PRO A 44 -3.37 18.89 2.81
N ASN A 45 -3.15 19.43 1.62
CA ASN A 45 -1.83 19.64 1.00
C ASN A 45 -0.95 18.41 0.78
N LYS A 46 -1.54 17.24 0.53
CA LYS A 46 -0.73 16.09 0.18
C LYS A 46 -1.19 15.50 -1.14
N GLU A 47 -0.20 15.23 -1.99
CA GLU A 47 -0.46 14.62 -3.27
C GLU A 47 -0.91 13.18 -3.09
N GLY A 48 -2.03 12.81 -3.70
CA GLY A 48 -2.54 11.46 -3.61
C GLY A 48 -1.81 10.50 -4.53
N LEU A 49 -1.90 9.22 -4.21
CA LEU A 49 -1.27 8.15 -4.98
C LEU A 49 -2.28 7.37 -5.82
N LYS A 50 -3.48 7.88 -5.97
CA LYS A 50 -4.52 7.24 -6.78
C LYS A 50 -4.02 6.97 -8.19
N GLY A 51 -4.23 5.75 -8.65
CA GLY A 51 -3.84 5.37 -10.01
C GLY A 51 -2.40 4.91 -10.17
N GLU A 52 -1.58 5.03 -9.14
CA GLU A 52 -0.21 4.54 -9.20
C GLU A 52 -0.17 3.01 -9.29
N ILE A 53 0.80 2.51 -10.01
CA ILE A 53 1.02 1.08 -10.18
C ILE A 53 2.10 0.62 -9.22
N LEU A 54 1.83 -0.47 -8.52
CA LEU A 54 2.75 -1.06 -7.55
C LEU A 54 3.17 -2.45 -8.01
N LEU A 55 4.43 -2.79 -7.78
CA LEU A 55 4.93 -4.15 -7.95
C LEU A 55 4.98 -4.82 -6.59
N TYR A 56 4.31 -5.95 -6.44
CA TYR A 56 4.33 -6.69 -5.18
C TYR A 56 5.65 -7.44 -5.00
N VAL A 57 6.30 -7.26 -3.87
CA VAL A 57 7.60 -7.86 -3.57
C VAL A 57 7.53 -8.93 -2.49
N GLY A 58 6.48 -8.95 -1.71
CA GLY A 58 6.29 -9.97 -0.68
C GLY A 58 5.96 -9.38 0.69
N PRO A 59 5.85 -10.23 1.72
CA PRO A 59 5.60 -9.76 3.07
C PRO A 59 6.73 -8.86 3.58
N TYR A 60 6.36 -7.82 4.32
CA TYR A 60 7.30 -6.90 4.93
C TYR A 60 7.25 -7.06 6.45
N ARG A 61 8.36 -7.47 7.03
CA ARG A 61 8.44 -7.71 8.46
C ARG A 61 9.26 -6.62 9.12
N THR A 62 8.68 -5.97 10.13
CA THR A 62 9.33 -4.94 10.92
C THR A 62 9.51 -5.46 12.34
N GLY A 63 10.74 -5.79 12.72
CA GLY A 63 11.06 -6.26 14.06
C GLY A 63 10.58 -7.69 14.34
N PRO A 64 10.74 -8.14 15.60
CA PRO A 64 10.45 -9.52 15.98
C PRO A 64 8.97 -9.88 16.02
N GLN A 65 8.08 -8.87 16.04
CA GLN A 65 6.65 -9.10 16.08
C GLN A 65 5.99 -8.38 14.91
N ASN A 66 5.62 -9.14 13.90
CA ASN A 66 4.90 -8.58 12.75
C ASN A 66 3.40 -8.46 13.08
N ARG A 67 3.08 -7.52 13.97
CA ARG A 67 1.71 -7.34 14.45
C ARG A 67 0.74 -6.88 13.37
N TYR A 68 1.23 -6.21 12.35
CA TYR A 68 0.36 -5.54 11.38
C TYR A 68 0.31 -6.22 10.03
N LYS A 69 0.98 -7.34 9.87
CA LYS A 69 0.99 -8.09 8.60
C LYS A 69 1.13 -7.15 7.41
N MET A 70 2.28 -6.50 7.34
CA MET A 70 2.58 -5.58 6.25
C MET A 70 3.13 -6.30 5.04
N HIS A 71 2.92 -5.72 3.87
CA HIS A 71 3.41 -6.25 2.62
C HIS A 71 4.18 -5.17 1.86
N GLN A 72 5.28 -5.57 1.23
CA GLN A 72 6.17 -4.64 0.55
C GLN A 72 5.88 -4.58 -0.93
N PHE A 73 5.95 -3.35 -1.46
CA PHE A 73 5.76 -3.06 -2.87
C PHE A 73 6.85 -2.11 -3.34
N ILE A 74 7.00 -1.99 -4.66
CA ILE A 74 7.80 -0.95 -5.30
C ILE A 74 6.84 0.02 -5.96
N CYS A 75 6.97 1.31 -5.65
CA CYS A 75 6.17 2.38 -6.23
C CYS A 75 7.09 3.50 -6.67
N LYS A 76 7.06 3.85 -7.95
CA LYS A 76 7.91 4.90 -8.51
C LYS A 76 9.40 4.66 -8.21
N GLY A 77 9.83 3.41 -8.22
CA GLY A 77 11.22 3.05 -7.94
C GLY A 77 11.59 3.03 -6.46
N GLU A 78 10.65 3.32 -5.57
CA GLU A 78 10.89 3.34 -4.13
C GLU A 78 10.22 2.15 -3.44
N LYS A 79 10.87 1.68 -2.38
CA LYS A 79 10.27 0.65 -1.52
C LYS A 79 9.15 1.28 -0.69
N CYS A 80 8.01 0.62 -0.65
CA CYS A 80 6.90 1.03 0.19
C CYS A 80 6.21 -0.20 0.78
N HIS A 81 5.40 0.01 1.79
CA HIS A 81 4.66 -1.09 2.42
C HIS A 81 3.24 -0.67 2.74
N ILE A 82 2.34 -1.67 2.71
CA ILE A 82 0.92 -1.47 2.92
C ILE A 82 0.45 -2.54 3.90
N ARG A 83 -0.40 -2.16 4.86
CA ARG A 83 -1.03 -3.11 5.78
C ARG A 83 -2.00 -4.01 5.04
N CYS A 84 -2.10 -5.27 5.46
CA CYS A 84 -2.95 -6.25 4.77
C CYS A 84 -4.41 -5.81 4.66
N HIS A 85 -4.94 -5.14 5.68
CA HIS A 85 -6.35 -4.71 5.63
C HIS A 85 -6.62 -3.60 4.61
N ASN A 86 -5.59 -2.94 4.11
CA ASN A 86 -5.73 -1.93 3.07
C ASN A 86 -5.70 -2.51 1.66
N PHE A 87 -5.55 -3.83 1.52
CA PHE A 87 -5.59 -4.47 0.20
C PHE A 87 -6.93 -4.28 -0.50
N ARG A 88 -7.99 -3.99 0.25
CA ARG A 88 -9.29 -3.66 -0.34
C ARG A 88 -9.27 -2.43 -1.23
N TYR A 89 -8.23 -1.61 -1.14
CA TYR A 89 -8.05 -0.43 -1.98
C TYR A 89 -7.12 -0.68 -3.17
N LEU A 90 -6.70 -1.92 -3.38
CA LEU A 90 -5.83 -2.29 -4.48
C LEU A 90 -6.64 -3.09 -5.51
N GLU A 91 -6.30 -2.91 -6.77
CA GLU A 91 -6.88 -3.68 -7.87
C GLU A 91 -5.77 -4.37 -8.65
N LYS A 92 -5.96 -5.65 -8.93
CA LYS A 92 -5.02 -6.42 -9.73
C LYS A 92 -5.15 -5.99 -11.19
N ILE A 93 -4.01 -5.80 -11.83
CA ILE A 93 -3.96 -5.42 -13.25
C ILE A 93 -3.99 -6.68 -14.13
#